data_aa8c5632f85b1bb288b50dfeacc88a8e
#
_entry.id   aa8c5632f85b1bb288b50dfeacc88a8e
#
_cell.length_a   1.000
_cell.length_b   1.000
_cell.length_c   1.000
_cell.angle_alpha   90.00
_cell.angle_beta   90.00
_cell.angle_gamma   90.00
#
_symmetry.space_group_name_H-M   'P 1'
#
loop_
_entity.id
_entity.type
_entity.pdbx_description
1 polymer ?
#
loop_
_entity_poly.entity_id
_entity_poly.type
_entity_poly.pdbx_seq_one_letter_code
_entity_poly.pdbx_strand_id
1 'polypeptide(L)'
;MTTQEVANRLVELCRSWQIQQAQTELYGANMVSIEPAGAPVEKAVGLKTVVEKGKQFASMIEERHGGSITDPIVTGKYFSMGMVLDATMKGRGRVLLEEICVYKVENGKIVFEEFFY
;
A
#
# COMPACT_ATOMS: atom_id res chain seq x y z
N MET A 1 -16.70 1.73 -9.24
CA MET A 1 -16.46 0.48 -8.51
C MET A 1 -16.95 0.62 -7.08
N THR A 2 -17.48 -0.45 -6.52
CA THR A 2 -17.83 -0.51 -5.09
C THR A 2 -16.55 -0.61 -4.25
N THR A 3 -16.67 -0.39 -2.94
CA THR A 3 -15.55 -0.60 -2.02
C THR A 3 -15.00 -2.04 -2.12
N GLN A 4 -15.90 -3.02 -2.20
CA GLN A 4 -15.50 -4.42 -2.34
C GLN A 4 -14.71 -4.68 -3.64
N GLU A 5 -15.15 -4.10 -4.74
CA GLU A 5 -14.47 -4.25 -6.02
C GLU A 5 -13.09 -3.59 -6.02
N VAL A 6 -12.98 -2.40 -5.44
CA VAL A 6 -11.69 -1.71 -5.27
C VAL A 6 -10.74 -2.54 -4.40
N ALA A 7 -11.25 -3.07 -3.27
CA ALA A 7 -10.46 -3.89 -2.37
C ALA A 7 -9.94 -5.16 -3.06
N ASN A 8 -10.82 -5.86 -3.79
CA ASN A 8 -10.45 -7.08 -4.51
C ASN A 8 -9.39 -6.80 -5.57
N ARG A 9 -9.54 -5.70 -6.31
CA ARG A 9 -8.59 -5.31 -7.35
C ARG A 9 -7.24 -4.93 -6.76
N LEU A 10 -7.22 -4.18 -5.66
CA LEU A 10 -5.97 -3.83 -4.98
C LEU A 10 -5.21 -5.08 -4.53
N VAL A 11 -5.90 -6.01 -3.88
CA VAL A 11 -5.30 -7.27 -3.42
C VAL A 11 -4.73 -8.06 -4.60
N GLU A 12 -5.48 -8.20 -5.68
CA GLU A 12 -5.04 -8.88 -6.89
C GLU A 12 -3.73 -8.27 -7.44
N LEU A 13 -3.69 -6.95 -7.60
CA LEU A 13 -2.52 -6.26 -8.14
C LEU A 13 -1.34 -6.34 -7.19
N CYS A 14 -1.56 -6.18 -5.89
CA CYS A 14 -0.49 -6.30 -4.88
C CYS A 14 0.10 -7.71 -4.82
N ARG A 15 -0.72 -8.74 -4.95
CA ARG A 15 -0.26 -10.14 -5.02
C ARG A 15 0.62 -10.42 -6.23
N SER A 16 0.42 -9.66 -7.30
CA SER A 16 1.22 -9.75 -8.52
C SER A 16 2.36 -8.74 -8.57
N TRP A 17 2.62 -8.03 -7.46
CA TRP A 17 3.63 -6.97 -7.36
C TRP A 17 3.42 -5.79 -8.33
N GLN A 18 2.20 -5.57 -8.75
CA GLN A 18 1.87 -4.46 -9.66
C GLN A 18 1.41 -3.24 -8.85
N ILE A 19 2.26 -2.79 -7.94
CA ILE A 19 1.93 -1.71 -7.00
C ILE A 19 1.69 -0.39 -7.72
N GLN A 20 2.54 -0.03 -8.68
CA GLN A 20 2.37 1.23 -9.40
C GLN A 20 1.11 1.23 -10.26
N GLN A 21 0.78 0.09 -10.87
CA GLN A 21 -0.48 -0.04 -11.60
C GLN A 21 -1.67 0.10 -10.68
N ALA A 22 -1.62 -0.47 -9.47
CA ALA A 22 -2.69 -0.33 -8.49
C ALA A 22 -2.91 1.15 -8.14
N GLN A 23 -1.84 1.90 -7.90
CA GLN A 23 -1.93 3.33 -7.62
C GLN A 23 -2.52 4.10 -8.80
N THR A 24 -2.12 3.79 -10.01
CA THR A 24 -2.64 4.45 -11.22
C THR A 24 -4.13 4.17 -11.42
N GLU A 25 -4.57 2.93 -11.24
CA GLU A 25 -5.97 2.55 -11.45
C GLU A 25 -6.90 3.01 -10.32
N LEU A 26 -6.46 2.88 -9.07
CA LEU A 26 -7.34 2.88 -7.91
C LEU A 26 -7.21 4.11 -7.01
N TYR A 27 -6.08 4.82 -7.05
CA TYR A 27 -5.86 5.97 -6.16
C TYR A 27 -6.44 7.25 -6.73
N GLY A 28 -7.10 8.03 -5.87
CA GLY A 28 -7.64 9.33 -6.24
C GLY A 28 -6.57 10.43 -6.23
N ALA A 29 -6.88 11.55 -6.89
CA ALA A 29 -5.93 12.66 -7.04
C ALA A 29 -5.53 13.29 -5.68
N ASN A 30 -6.46 13.32 -4.73
CA ASN A 30 -6.24 13.90 -3.40
C ASN A 30 -5.88 12.87 -2.34
N MET A 31 -5.20 11.82 -2.74
CA MET A 31 -4.78 10.72 -1.89
C MET A 31 -3.96 11.21 -0.70
N VAL A 32 -4.22 10.63 0.48
CA VAL A 32 -3.44 10.86 1.69
C VAL A 32 -2.90 9.51 2.17
N SER A 33 -1.60 9.46 2.48
CA SER A 33 -0.93 8.25 2.96
C SER A 33 -0.23 8.54 4.28
N ILE A 34 -0.52 7.71 5.29
CA ILE A 34 0.00 7.86 6.66
C ILE A 34 0.85 6.65 7.01
N GLU A 35 2.04 6.90 7.51
CA GLU A 35 2.95 5.91 8.07
C GLU A 35 3.07 6.12 9.59
N PRO A 36 3.56 5.11 10.34
CA PRO A 36 3.80 5.29 11.78
C PRO A 36 4.81 6.41 12.07
N ALA A 37 4.74 6.98 13.26
CA ALA A 37 5.72 7.94 13.75
C ALA A 37 7.13 7.34 13.66
N GLY A 38 8.09 8.12 13.18
CA GLY A 38 9.48 7.69 13.00
C GLY A 38 9.78 7.14 11.61
N ALA A 39 8.78 6.92 10.77
CA ALA A 39 9.02 6.55 9.37
C ALA A 39 9.66 7.72 8.60
N PRO A 40 10.42 7.44 7.52
CA PRO A 40 11.07 8.50 6.73
C PRO A 40 10.08 9.53 6.17
N VAL A 41 8.88 9.10 5.79
CA VAL A 41 7.79 9.97 5.34
C VAL A 41 6.53 9.58 6.11
N GLU A 42 6.22 10.31 7.16
CA GLU A 42 5.08 10.01 8.03
C GLU A 42 3.74 10.35 7.38
N LYS A 43 3.72 11.36 6.51
CA LYS A 43 2.51 11.77 5.80
C LYS A 43 2.85 12.24 4.40
N ALA A 44 2.13 11.72 3.42
CA ALA A 44 2.21 12.16 2.03
C ALA A 44 0.81 12.58 1.56
N VAL A 45 0.70 13.74 0.92
CA VAL A 45 -0.56 14.29 0.44
C VAL A 45 -0.47 14.51 -1.07
N GLY A 46 -1.50 14.05 -1.78
CA GLY A 46 -1.58 14.11 -3.22
C GLY A 46 -1.01 12.87 -3.90
N LEU A 47 -1.63 12.49 -5.00
CA LEU A 47 -1.28 11.25 -5.71
C LEU A 47 0.20 11.22 -6.11
N LYS A 48 0.72 12.32 -6.64
CA LYS A 48 2.12 12.41 -7.08
C LYS A 48 3.09 12.11 -5.93
N THR A 49 2.85 12.72 -4.77
CA THR A 49 3.71 12.54 -3.58
C THR A 49 3.61 11.10 -3.05
N VAL A 50 2.41 10.54 -3.04
CA VAL A 50 2.18 9.16 -2.60
C VAL A 50 2.87 8.16 -3.52
N VAL A 51 2.75 8.35 -4.83
CA VAL A 51 3.42 7.51 -5.83
C VAL A 51 4.94 7.59 -5.68
N GLU A 52 5.47 8.80 -5.50
CA GLU A 52 6.92 9.02 -5.31
C GLU A 52 7.44 8.31 -4.05
N LYS A 53 6.68 8.37 -2.95
CA LYS A 53 7.01 7.64 -1.72
C LYS A 53 7.11 6.12 -2.01
N GLY A 54 6.18 5.58 -2.75
CA GLY A 54 6.19 4.17 -3.14
C GLY A 54 7.39 3.79 -4.00
N LYS A 55 7.77 4.66 -4.93
CA LYS A 55 8.97 4.45 -5.77
C LYS A 55 10.25 4.48 -4.95
N GLN A 56 10.35 5.38 -3.98
CA GLN A 56 11.50 5.43 -3.08
C GLN A 56 11.63 4.15 -2.26
N PHE A 57 10.52 3.66 -1.72
CA PHE A 57 10.52 2.39 -1.00
C PHE A 57 10.97 1.24 -1.91
N ALA A 58 10.38 1.14 -3.11
CA ALA A 58 10.74 0.10 -4.07
C ALA A 58 12.23 0.14 -4.44
N SER A 59 12.82 1.34 -4.54
CA SER A 59 14.24 1.51 -4.87
C SER A 59 15.17 0.98 -3.78
N MET A 60 14.69 0.83 -2.54
CA MET A 60 15.47 0.28 -1.43
C MET A 60 15.49 -1.25 -1.40
N ILE A 61 14.64 -1.91 -2.16
CA ILE A 61 14.57 -3.36 -2.24
C ILE A 61 15.65 -3.85 -3.21
N GLU A 62 16.65 -4.55 -2.69
CA GLU A 62 17.68 -5.20 -3.53
C GLU A 62 17.16 -6.52 -4.10
N GLU A 63 16.49 -7.32 -3.28
CA GLU A 63 15.95 -8.60 -3.68
C GLU A 63 14.67 -8.89 -2.89
N ARG A 64 13.64 -9.29 -3.58
CA ARG A 64 12.40 -9.76 -2.96
C ARG A 64 12.43 -11.28 -2.88
N HIS A 65 12.32 -11.81 -1.66
CA HIS A 65 12.34 -13.25 -1.42
C HIS A 65 10.94 -13.87 -1.43
N GLY A 66 9.93 -13.09 -1.03
CA GLY A 66 8.56 -13.53 -0.99
C GLY A 66 7.67 -12.56 -0.25
N GLY A 67 6.43 -12.95 -0.05
CA GLY A 67 5.48 -12.15 0.71
C GLY A 67 4.09 -12.74 0.59
N SER A 68 3.15 -12.13 1.30
CA SER A 68 1.75 -12.53 1.24
C SER A 68 0.85 -11.35 1.53
N ILE A 69 -0.38 -11.44 1.03
CA ILE A 69 -1.41 -10.44 1.27
C ILE A 69 -2.68 -11.19 1.61
N THR A 70 -3.30 -10.83 2.73
CA THR A 70 -4.56 -11.45 3.17
C THR A 70 -5.70 -11.04 2.25
N ASP A 71 -6.80 -11.78 2.29
CA ASP A 71 -8.05 -11.31 1.71
C ASP A 71 -8.49 -10.05 2.45
N PRO A 72 -9.18 -9.13 1.76
CA PRO A 72 -9.60 -7.89 2.40
C PRO A 72 -10.77 -8.09 3.34
N ILE A 73 -10.81 -7.28 4.40
CA ILE A 73 -11.97 -7.12 5.27
C ILE A 73 -12.62 -5.81 4.90
N VAL A 74 -13.87 -5.85 4.41
CA VAL A 74 -14.56 -4.68 3.86
C VAL A 74 -15.79 -4.35 4.68
N THR A 75 -15.91 -3.08 5.10
CA THR A 75 -17.10 -2.56 5.78
C THR A 75 -17.32 -1.11 5.37
N GLY A 76 -18.47 -0.83 4.75
CA GLY A 76 -18.82 0.51 4.31
C GLY A 76 -17.83 1.08 3.29
N LYS A 77 -17.22 2.21 3.64
CA LYS A 77 -16.23 2.88 2.79
C LYS A 77 -14.79 2.45 3.08
N TYR A 78 -14.59 1.52 4.01
CA TYR A 78 -13.25 1.12 4.48
C TYR A 78 -12.97 -0.32 4.16
N PHE A 79 -11.71 -0.63 3.94
CA PHE A 79 -11.22 -2.00 3.95
C PHE A 79 -9.81 -2.07 4.52
N SER A 80 -9.43 -3.26 4.95
CA SER A 80 -8.10 -3.51 5.46
C SER A 80 -7.56 -4.82 4.91
N MET A 81 -6.24 -4.95 4.89
CA MET A 81 -5.56 -6.21 4.56
C MET A 81 -4.24 -6.27 5.33
N GLY A 82 -3.77 -7.49 5.58
CA GLY A 82 -2.43 -7.72 6.12
C GLY A 82 -1.45 -7.93 4.98
N MET A 83 -0.24 -7.39 5.13
CA MET A 83 0.82 -7.51 4.14
C MET A 83 2.10 -7.98 4.81
N VAL A 84 2.75 -9.00 4.23
CA VAL A 84 4.07 -9.46 4.64
C VAL A 84 5.00 -9.36 3.44
N LEU A 85 6.17 -8.79 3.64
CA LEU A 85 7.24 -8.72 2.63
C LEU A 85 8.54 -9.24 3.22
N ASP A 86 9.08 -10.27 2.60
CA ASP A 86 10.41 -10.80 2.90
C ASP A 86 11.36 -10.29 1.81
N ALA A 87 12.28 -9.41 2.17
CA ALA A 87 13.15 -8.74 1.21
C ALA A 87 14.51 -8.42 1.80
N THR A 88 15.51 -8.32 0.92
CA THR A 88 16.81 -7.75 1.27
C THR A 88 16.77 -6.26 0.91
N MET A 89 16.97 -5.42 1.91
CA MET A 89 16.89 -3.97 1.78
C MET A 89 18.29 -3.35 1.80
N LYS A 90 18.50 -2.32 0.98
CA LYS A 90 19.77 -1.58 0.96
C LYS A 90 20.11 -1.05 2.34
N GLY A 91 21.31 -1.36 2.81
CA GLY A 91 21.84 -0.90 4.09
C GLY A 91 21.23 -1.57 5.33
N ARG A 92 20.31 -2.53 5.17
CA ARG A 92 19.67 -3.20 6.30
C ARG A 92 19.80 -4.72 6.28
N GLY A 93 20.09 -5.31 5.12
CA GLY A 93 20.10 -6.76 4.93
C GLY A 93 18.67 -7.32 4.76
N ARG A 94 18.53 -8.62 5.01
CA ARG A 94 17.23 -9.30 4.87
C ARG A 94 16.32 -8.97 6.04
N VAL A 95 15.11 -8.53 5.74
CA VAL A 95 14.10 -8.14 6.73
C VAL A 95 12.75 -8.80 6.39
N LEU A 96 11.95 -9.00 7.42
CA LEU A 96 10.56 -9.39 7.30
C LEU A 96 9.71 -8.19 7.73
N LEU A 97 9.02 -7.61 6.77
CA LEU A 97 8.12 -6.47 7.02
C LEU A 97 6.70 -6.99 7.13
N GLU A 98 6.05 -6.69 8.26
CA GLU A 98 4.69 -7.14 8.55
C GLU A 98 3.86 -5.92 8.90
N GLU A 99 2.75 -5.71 8.19
CA GLU A 99 1.92 -4.53 8.40
C GLU A 99 0.43 -4.79 8.18
N ILE A 100 -0.39 -3.99 8.83
CA ILE A 100 -1.81 -3.87 8.54
C ILE A 100 -2.01 -2.59 7.74
N CYS A 101 -2.70 -2.70 6.62
CA CYS A 101 -3.01 -1.58 5.75
C CYS A 101 -4.50 -1.29 5.83
N VAL A 102 -4.86 -0.03 6.07
CA VAL A 102 -6.25 0.42 6.13
C VAL A 102 -6.49 1.46 5.05
N TYR A 103 -7.59 1.31 4.33
CA TYR A 103 -7.93 2.15 3.18
C TYR A 103 -9.34 2.72 3.31
N LYS A 104 -9.52 3.93 2.80
CA LYS A 104 -10.85 4.53 2.61
C LYS A 104 -11.14 4.71 1.13
N VAL A 105 -12.35 4.36 0.71
CA VAL A 105 -12.81 4.48 -0.68
C VAL A 105 -13.94 5.51 -0.76
N GLU A 106 -13.82 6.43 -1.72
CA GLU A 106 -14.89 7.38 -2.07
C GLU A 106 -15.00 7.46 -3.59
N ASN A 107 -16.22 7.40 -4.10
CA ASN A 107 -16.50 7.46 -5.54
C ASN A 107 -15.65 6.47 -6.36
N GLY A 108 -15.49 5.25 -5.83
CA GLY A 108 -14.76 4.20 -6.52
C GLY A 108 -13.24 4.35 -6.54
N LYS A 109 -12.68 5.29 -5.76
CA LYS A 109 -11.23 5.51 -5.66
C LYS A 109 -10.79 5.45 -4.22
N ILE A 110 -9.55 4.99 -4.00
CA ILE A 110 -8.89 5.05 -2.70
C ILE A 110 -8.43 6.48 -2.47
N VAL A 111 -8.91 7.09 -1.38
CA VAL A 111 -8.58 8.47 -1.03
C VAL A 111 -7.70 8.59 0.20
N PHE A 112 -7.51 7.49 0.91
CA PHE A 112 -6.73 7.46 2.14
C PHE A 112 -6.16 6.06 2.37
N GLU A 113 -4.92 6.00 2.84
CA GLU A 113 -4.30 4.78 3.33
C GLU A 113 -3.52 5.07 4.60
N GLU A 114 -3.51 4.12 5.52
CA GLU A 114 -2.68 4.18 6.72
C GLU A 114 -2.09 2.81 7.00
N PHE A 115 -0.79 2.79 7.33
CA PHE A 115 -0.04 1.56 7.58
C PHE A 115 0.31 1.46 9.06
N PHE A 116 0.19 0.25 9.59
CA PHE A 116 0.46 -0.05 11.01
C PHE A 116 1.50 -1.18 11.09
N TYR A 117 2.67 -0.84 11.58
CA TYR A 117 3.78 -1.79 11.77
C TYR A 117 4.73 -1.36 12.88
#